data_a81fa4ae36059fd2604d1e473f896c28
#
_entry.id   a81fa4ae36059fd2604d1e473f896c28
#
_cell.length_a   1.000
_cell.length_b   1.000
_cell.length_c   1.000
_cell.angle_alpha   90.00
_cell.angle_beta   90.00
_cell.angle_gamma   90.00
#
_symmetry.space_group_name_H-M   'P 1'
#
loop_
_entity.id
_entity.type
_entity.pdbx_description
1 polymer ?
#
loop_
_entity_poly.entity_id
_entity_poly.type
_entity_poly.pdbx_seq_one_letter_code
_entity_poly.pdbx_strand_id
1 'polypeptide(L)'
;NYRFHPQHSDDPARNRNSLPFPALRGAYQLSNAACALTVLECLNEKLPVDIGAIKRGLLLVENPGRFQVLPGRPLTVLDVGHNPHAARALRRSLINLAFAQKRTAVFSMLSDKDIDGVLEIVKDQFDEWYIAPLDVPRGMTTDALQAKLEAQNIENIQTFTSVREAYRAALAKAGEND
;
A
#
# COMPACT_ATOMS: atom_id res chain seq x y z
N ASN A 1 10.97 -18.77 -3.85
CA ASN A 1 10.60 -19.64 -2.71
C ASN A 1 11.38 -19.18 -1.47
N TYR A 2 10.76 -19.22 -0.31
CA TYR A 2 11.41 -18.94 0.96
C TYR A 2 11.16 -20.09 1.96
N ARG A 3 11.89 -20.05 3.08
CA ARG A 3 11.74 -20.99 4.19
C ARG A 3 11.24 -20.26 5.40
N PHE A 4 10.31 -20.86 6.12
CA PHE A 4 9.84 -20.39 7.41
C PHE A 4 10.35 -21.33 8.50
N HIS A 5 11.03 -20.78 9.50
CA HIS A 5 11.54 -21.49 10.67
C HIS A 5 10.87 -20.91 11.93
N PRO A 6 10.03 -21.65 12.64
CA PRO A 6 9.46 -21.19 13.89
C PRO A 6 10.56 -20.98 14.94
N GLN A 7 10.62 -19.80 15.53
CA GLN A 7 11.68 -19.44 16.49
C GLN A 7 11.64 -20.25 17.81
N HIS A 8 10.51 -20.90 18.13
CA HIS A 8 10.28 -21.59 19.39
C HIS A 8 10.07 -23.10 19.21
N SER A 9 10.52 -23.68 18.12
CA SER A 9 10.40 -25.10 17.88
C SER A 9 11.70 -25.65 17.31
N ASP A 10 12.33 -26.53 18.06
CA ASP A 10 13.50 -27.32 17.60
C ASP A 10 13.08 -28.52 16.75
N ASP A 11 11.77 -28.70 16.52
CA ASP A 11 11.25 -29.79 15.68
C ASP A 11 11.40 -29.47 14.19
N PRO A 12 12.28 -30.16 13.46
CA PRO A 12 12.47 -29.96 12.01
C PRO A 12 11.19 -30.19 11.18
N ALA A 13 10.23 -30.98 11.68
CA ALA A 13 8.96 -31.24 11.02
C ALA A 13 8.07 -29.99 10.93
N ARG A 14 8.30 -29.02 11.77
CA ARG A 14 7.59 -27.72 11.78
C ARG A 14 8.18 -26.69 10.80
N ASN A 15 9.34 -26.98 10.23
CA ASN A 15 9.92 -26.12 9.21
C ASN A 15 9.10 -26.16 7.93
N ARG A 16 8.69 -25.02 7.43
CA ARG A 16 7.93 -24.88 6.18
C ARG A 16 8.87 -24.50 5.05
N ASN A 17 9.26 -25.46 4.25
CA ASN A 17 10.17 -25.28 3.12
C ASN A 17 9.43 -25.02 1.81
N SER A 18 10.11 -24.35 0.88
CA SER A 18 9.62 -24.13 -0.50
C SER A 18 8.26 -23.41 -0.54
N LEU A 19 8.09 -22.40 0.33
CA LEU A 19 6.91 -21.55 0.30
C LEU A 19 6.98 -20.57 -0.88
N PRO A 20 5.89 -20.35 -1.61
CA PRO A 20 5.83 -19.32 -2.63
C PRO A 20 5.86 -17.92 -1.97
N PHE A 21 6.32 -16.91 -2.69
CA PHE A 21 6.15 -15.53 -2.27
C PHE A 21 4.65 -15.20 -2.19
N PRO A 22 4.24 -14.36 -1.20
CA PRO A 22 2.87 -13.85 -1.17
C PRO A 22 2.51 -13.13 -2.47
N ALA A 23 1.27 -13.26 -2.92
CA ALA A 23 0.76 -12.51 -4.08
C ALA A 23 0.76 -10.99 -3.86
N LEU A 24 0.68 -10.55 -2.60
CA LEU A 24 0.75 -9.15 -2.22
C LEU A 24 2.13 -8.56 -2.53
N ARG A 25 2.14 -7.36 -3.10
CA ARG A 25 3.37 -6.66 -3.50
C ARG A 25 4.00 -5.91 -2.32
N GLY A 26 5.34 -5.84 -2.33
CA GLY A 26 6.15 -5.14 -1.34
C GLY A 26 6.96 -6.08 -0.45
N ALA A 27 8.23 -5.73 -0.22
CA ALA A 27 9.15 -6.56 0.56
C ALA A 27 8.67 -6.83 2.00
N TYR A 28 7.92 -5.88 2.60
CA TYR A 28 7.32 -6.03 3.93
C TYR A 28 6.25 -7.13 4.01
N GLN A 29 5.71 -7.57 2.88
CA GLN A 29 4.74 -8.66 2.85
C GLN A 29 5.34 -10.02 3.24
N LEU A 30 6.65 -10.20 3.09
CA LEU A 30 7.33 -11.38 3.64
C LEU A 30 7.27 -11.40 5.16
N SER A 31 7.49 -10.27 5.82
CA SER A 31 7.37 -10.16 7.28
C SER A 31 5.92 -10.39 7.73
N ASN A 32 4.94 -9.84 7.02
CA ASN A 32 3.53 -10.08 7.30
C ASN A 32 3.16 -11.56 7.14
N ALA A 33 3.65 -12.20 6.08
CA ALA A 33 3.46 -13.64 5.88
C ALA A 33 4.11 -14.48 6.98
N ALA A 34 5.33 -14.10 7.42
CA ALA A 34 5.99 -14.76 8.54
C ALA A 34 5.18 -14.64 9.83
N CYS A 35 4.62 -13.47 10.15
CA CYS A 35 3.72 -13.28 11.29
C CYS A 35 2.48 -14.17 11.17
N ALA A 36 1.83 -14.22 10.01
CA ALA A 36 0.67 -15.06 9.79
C ALA A 36 1.00 -16.56 9.96
N LEU A 37 2.14 -17.01 9.45
CA LEU A 37 2.60 -18.38 9.61
C LEU A 37 2.92 -18.70 11.08
N THR A 38 3.49 -17.75 11.83
CA THR A 38 3.73 -17.91 13.27
C THR A 38 2.42 -18.09 14.02
N VAL A 39 1.40 -17.30 13.71
CA VAL A 39 0.06 -17.47 14.33
C VAL A 39 -0.53 -18.84 14.00
N LEU A 40 -0.45 -19.30 12.76
CA LEU A 40 -0.92 -20.64 12.38
C LEU A 40 -0.15 -21.74 13.13
N GLU A 41 1.15 -21.59 13.32
CA GLU A 41 1.97 -22.53 14.07
C GLU A 41 1.56 -22.56 15.56
N CYS A 42 1.33 -21.42 16.19
CA CYS A 42 0.85 -21.32 17.55
C CYS A 42 -0.55 -21.96 17.75
N LEU A 43 -1.37 -21.94 16.71
CA LEU A 43 -2.72 -22.49 16.74
C LEU A 43 -2.82 -23.93 16.21
N ASN A 44 -1.72 -24.52 15.77
CA ASN A 44 -1.71 -25.78 15.02
C ASN A 44 -2.41 -26.96 15.76
N GLU A 45 -2.37 -27.00 17.07
CA GLU A 45 -3.06 -28.04 17.85
C GLU A 45 -4.59 -27.90 17.78
N LYS A 46 -5.10 -26.66 17.68
CA LYS A 46 -6.53 -26.34 17.66
C LYS A 46 -7.07 -26.21 16.23
N LEU A 47 -6.25 -25.69 15.32
CA LEU A 47 -6.58 -25.37 13.94
C LEU A 47 -5.44 -25.85 13.03
N PRO A 48 -5.30 -27.16 12.81
CA PRO A 48 -4.24 -27.67 11.96
C PRO A 48 -4.47 -27.24 10.50
N VAL A 49 -3.43 -26.68 9.86
CA VAL A 49 -3.47 -26.23 8.46
C VAL A 49 -2.38 -26.96 7.69
N ASP A 50 -2.77 -27.66 6.62
CA ASP A 50 -1.85 -28.37 5.77
C ASP A 50 -0.99 -27.43 4.91
N ILE A 51 0.17 -27.89 4.49
CA ILE A 51 1.14 -27.11 3.70
C ILE A 51 0.56 -26.68 2.34
N GLY A 52 -0.35 -27.45 1.76
CA GLY A 52 -1.02 -27.11 0.50
C GLY A 52 -1.96 -25.93 0.68
N ALA A 53 -2.73 -25.89 1.78
CA ALA A 53 -3.57 -24.75 2.13
C ALA A 53 -2.75 -23.49 2.37
N ILE A 54 -1.62 -23.58 3.10
CA ILE A 54 -0.68 -22.47 3.29
C ILE A 54 -0.17 -21.94 1.94
N LYS A 55 0.30 -22.81 1.06
CA LYS A 55 0.78 -22.40 -0.26
C LYS A 55 -0.30 -21.73 -1.09
N ARG A 56 -1.51 -22.28 -1.12
CA ARG A 56 -2.65 -21.65 -1.80
C ARG A 56 -2.99 -20.29 -1.20
N GLY A 57 -3.04 -20.18 0.12
CA GLY A 57 -3.30 -18.91 0.82
C GLY A 57 -2.29 -17.83 0.43
N LEU A 58 -1.00 -18.14 0.41
CA LEU A 58 0.05 -17.19 0.00
C LEU A 58 -0.09 -16.76 -1.46
N LEU A 59 -0.44 -17.68 -2.37
CA LEU A 59 -0.57 -17.38 -3.80
C LEU A 59 -1.86 -16.64 -4.16
N LEU A 60 -2.93 -16.83 -3.38
CA LEU A 60 -4.25 -16.30 -3.68
C LEU A 60 -4.66 -15.14 -2.79
N VAL A 61 -3.81 -14.73 -1.83
CA VAL A 61 -4.14 -13.63 -0.94
C VAL A 61 -4.34 -12.33 -1.72
N GLU A 62 -5.49 -11.71 -1.50
CA GLU A 62 -5.82 -10.39 -1.97
C GLU A 62 -6.06 -9.48 -0.77
N ASN A 63 -5.58 -8.26 -0.85
CA ASN A 63 -5.83 -7.24 0.18
C ASN A 63 -6.00 -5.89 -0.53
N PRO A 64 -7.24 -5.49 -0.83
CA PRO A 64 -7.52 -4.26 -1.54
C PRO A 64 -6.87 -3.04 -0.88
N GLY A 65 -6.29 -2.16 -1.70
CA GLY A 65 -5.64 -0.95 -1.21
C GLY A 65 -4.28 -1.17 -0.49
N ARG A 66 -3.63 -2.31 -0.67
CA ARG A 66 -2.26 -2.56 -0.19
C ARG A 66 -1.29 -2.67 -1.35
N PHE A 67 -0.84 -1.55 -1.86
CA PHE A 67 -0.06 -1.44 -3.09
C PHE A 67 -0.70 -2.26 -4.22
N GLN A 68 -2.01 -2.15 -4.31
CA GLN A 68 -2.80 -2.86 -5.31
C GLN A 68 -2.63 -2.20 -6.66
N VAL A 69 -2.06 -2.94 -7.60
CA VAL A 69 -1.91 -2.50 -8.99
C VAL A 69 -3.13 -2.96 -9.77
N LEU A 70 -3.90 -2.01 -10.29
CA LEU A 70 -5.01 -2.30 -11.18
C LEU A 70 -4.50 -2.52 -12.61
N PRO A 71 -5.05 -3.51 -13.33
CA PRO A 71 -4.71 -3.70 -14.73
C PRO A 71 -5.21 -2.52 -15.57
N GLY A 72 -4.42 -2.09 -16.54
CA GLY A 72 -4.79 -1.02 -17.46
C GLY A 72 -3.62 -0.09 -17.78
N ARG A 73 -3.91 0.89 -18.62
CA ARG A 73 -3.05 2.02 -18.97
C ARG A 73 -3.88 3.30 -18.93
N PRO A 74 -3.51 4.27 -18.14
CA PRO A 74 -2.32 4.38 -17.28
C PRO A 74 -2.28 3.33 -16.15
N LEU A 75 -1.09 3.14 -15.55
CA LEU A 75 -0.93 2.26 -14.42
C LEU A 75 -1.56 2.89 -13.17
N THR A 76 -2.55 2.24 -12.58
CA THR A 76 -3.19 2.73 -11.36
C THR A 76 -2.76 1.90 -10.15
N VAL A 77 -2.31 2.56 -9.09
CA VAL A 77 -1.94 1.94 -7.81
C VAL A 77 -2.87 2.45 -6.72
N LEU A 78 -3.46 1.55 -5.96
CA LEU A 78 -4.25 1.89 -4.76
C LEU A 78 -3.48 1.53 -3.50
N ASP A 79 -3.35 2.48 -2.58
CA ASP A 79 -2.76 2.26 -1.26
C ASP A 79 -3.50 3.04 -0.18
N VAL A 80 -3.78 2.40 0.95
CA VAL A 80 -4.47 3.00 2.10
C VAL A 80 -3.50 3.37 3.23
N GLY A 81 -2.20 3.42 2.96
CA GLY A 81 -1.18 3.84 3.91
C GLY A 81 -1.46 5.25 4.43
N HIS A 82 -1.54 5.41 5.74
CA HIS A 82 -1.96 6.66 6.40
C HIS A 82 -1.06 7.04 7.59
N ASN A 83 0.17 6.56 7.60
CA ASN A 83 1.16 6.91 8.61
C ASN A 83 2.58 6.86 8.01
N PRO A 84 3.59 7.46 8.64
CA PRO A 84 4.96 7.53 8.11
C PRO A 84 5.59 6.16 7.82
N HIS A 85 5.23 5.12 8.61
CA HIS A 85 5.76 3.77 8.35
C HIS A 85 5.22 3.21 7.04
N ALA A 86 3.92 3.30 6.80
CA ALA A 86 3.28 2.89 5.55
C ALA A 86 3.75 3.74 4.36
N ALA A 87 3.93 5.05 4.55
CA ALA A 87 4.47 5.96 3.53
C ALA A 87 5.88 5.54 3.07
N ARG A 88 6.76 5.12 3.99
CA ARG A 88 8.07 4.56 3.64
C ARG A 88 7.97 3.27 2.81
N ALA A 89 7.02 2.41 3.15
CA ALA A 89 6.77 1.19 2.38
C ALA A 89 6.23 1.49 0.98
N LEU A 90 5.27 2.42 0.87
CA LEU A 90 4.73 2.92 -0.39
C LEU A 90 5.85 3.50 -1.27
N ARG A 91 6.66 4.41 -0.72
CA ARG A 91 7.80 5.02 -1.43
C ARG A 91 8.75 3.98 -2.01
N ARG A 92 9.14 2.98 -1.21
CA ARG A 92 10.02 1.88 -1.68
C ARG A 92 9.37 1.09 -2.82
N SER A 93 8.07 0.85 -2.73
CA SER A 93 7.34 0.11 -3.76
C SER A 93 7.22 0.92 -5.04
N LEU A 94 6.98 2.24 -4.96
CA LEU A 94 6.94 3.16 -6.11
C LEU A 94 8.30 3.26 -6.83
N ILE A 95 9.40 3.32 -6.08
CA ILE A 95 10.76 3.34 -6.67
C ILE A 95 11.05 2.05 -7.46
N ASN A 96 10.50 0.92 -7.03
CA ASN A 96 10.70 -0.38 -7.68
C ASN A 96 9.65 -0.68 -8.78
N LEU A 97 8.71 0.23 -9.03
CA LEU A 97 7.82 0.13 -10.19
C LEU A 97 8.58 0.44 -11.50
N ALA A 98 8.00 -0.01 -12.60
CA ALA A 98 8.46 0.39 -13.92
C ALA A 98 8.48 1.93 -14.04
N PHE A 99 9.31 2.42 -14.95
CA PHE A 99 9.38 3.84 -15.26
C PHE A 99 7.99 4.37 -15.67
N ALA A 100 7.61 5.48 -15.08
CA ALA A 100 6.46 6.27 -15.46
C ALA A 100 6.96 7.65 -15.93
N GLN A 101 6.35 8.19 -17.01
CA GLN A 101 6.71 9.52 -17.49
C GLN A 101 6.27 10.60 -16.50
N LYS A 102 5.12 10.36 -15.86
CA LYS A 102 4.51 11.24 -14.89
C LYS A 102 3.78 10.42 -13.83
N ARG A 103 3.80 10.90 -12.61
CA ARG A 103 3.05 10.30 -11.50
C ARG A 103 2.12 11.32 -10.88
N THR A 104 0.83 11.03 -10.91
CA THR A 104 -0.21 11.86 -10.29
C THR A 104 -0.72 11.18 -9.03
N ALA A 105 -0.67 11.88 -7.90
CA ALA A 105 -1.28 11.42 -6.66
C ALA A 105 -2.73 11.90 -6.57
N VAL A 106 -3.69 10.99 -6.44
CA VAL A 106 -5.04 11.31 -5.96
C VAL A 106 -5.04 11.10 -4.46
N PHE A 107 -5.06 12.18 -3.69
CA PHE A 107 -4.75 12.12 -2.26
C PHE A 107 -5.88 12.67 -1.39
N SER A 108 -6.15 11.94 -0.32
CA SER A 108 -6.97 12.38 0.79
C SER A 108 -6.55 11.66 2.07
N MET A 109 -6.87 12.24 3.24
CA MET A 109 -6.50 11.66 4.52
C MET A 109 -7.45 12.06 5.64
N LEU A 110 -7.46 11.27 6.71
CA LEU A 110 -8.18 11.60 7.93
C LEU A 110 -7.37 12.63 8.75
N SER A 111 -8.07 13.54 9.42
CA SER A 111 -7.48 14.66 10.17
C SER A 111 -6.69 14.24 11.42
N ASP A 112 -6.94 13.03 11.94
CA ASP A 112 -6.27 12.46 13.11
C ASP A 112 -4.96 11.74 12.78
N LYS A 113 -4.49 11.80 11.53
CA LYS A 113 -3.26 11.14 11.07
C LYS A 113 -2.08 12.11 10.96
N ASP A 114 -0.89 11.56 11.01
CA ASP A 114 0.36 12.30 10.81
C ASP A 114 0.59 12.58 9.31
N ILE A 115 -0.13 13.59 8.81
CA ILE A 115 -0.11 13.97 7.41
C ILE A 115 1.24 14.56 7.02
N ASP A 116 1.80 15.41 7.86
CA ASP A 116 3.08 16.06 7.58
C ASP A 116 4.19 15.03 7.43
N GLY A 117 4.26 14.04 8.31
CA GLY A 117 5.22 12.95 8.21
C GLY A 117 4.99 12.02 7.02
N VAL A 118 3.73 11.88 6.55
CA VAL A 118 3.44 11.14 5.31
C VAL A 118 3.91 11.93 4.09
N LEU A 119 3.53 13.20 3.97
CA LEU A 119 3.88 14.07 2.84
C LEU A 119 5.39 14.21 2.68
N GLU A 120 6.12 14.45 3.77
CA GLU A 120 7.58 14.55 3.75
C GLU A 120 8.25 13.33 3.10
N ILE A 121 7.68 12.13 3.31
CA ILE A 121 8.25 10.89 2.79
C ILE A 121 7.94 10.67 1.32
N VAL A 122 6.73 11.07 0.86
CA VAL A 122 6.26 10.69 -0.49
C VAL A 122 6.21 11.83 -1.48
N LYS A 123 6.39 13.09 -1.06
CA LYS A 123 6.23 14.26 -1.94
C LYS A 123 7.07 14.20 -3.22
N ASP A 124 8.31 13.71 -3.12
CA ASP A 124 9.23 13.61 -4.25
C ASP A 124 8.89 12.44 -5.22
N GLN A 125 7.84 11.68 -4.95
CA GLN A 125 7.44 10.56 -5.80
C GLN A 125 6.36 10.95 -6.82
N PHE A 126 5.80 12.15 -6.72
CA PHE A 126 4.67 12.60 -7.51
C PHE A 126 4.94 13.98 -8.13
N ASP A 127 4.53 14.12 -9.39
CA ASP A 127 4.66 15.36 -10.17
C ASP A 127 3.44 16.26 -10.00
N GLU A 128 2.27 15.68 -9.75
CA GLU A 128 1.00 16.38 -9.54
C GLU A 128 0.19 15.77 -8.39
N TRP A 129 -0.58 16.64 -7.73
CA TRP A 129 -1.42 16.25 -6.60
C TRP A 129 -2.86 16.69 -6.83
N TYR A 130 -3.76 15.73 -6.88
CA TYR A 130 -5.20 15.92 -6.99
C TYR A 130 -5.81 15.60 -5.64
N ILE A 131 -6.27 16.62 -4.94
CA ILE A 131 -6.75 16.48 -3.57
C ILE A 131 -8.26 16.69 -3.47
N ALA A 132 -8.89 15.94 -2.59
CA ALA A 132 -10.31 16.02 -2.32
C ALA A 132 -10.61 15.63 -0.88
N PRO A 133 -11.75 16.07 -0.31
CA PRO A 133 -12.15 15.67 1.03
C PRO A 133 -12.59 14.20 1.05
N LEU A 134 -12.50 13.57 2.23
CA LEU A 134 -13.21 12.32 2.50
C LEU A 134 -14.55 12.66 3.14
N ASP A 135 -15.64 12.13 2.58
CA ASP A 135 -16.99 12.27 3.12
C ASP A 135 -17.21 11.34 4.32
N VAL A 136 -16.48 11.60 5.39
CA VAL A 136 -16.54 10.88 6.67
C VAL A 136 -16.28 11.84 7.83
N PRO A 137 -16.76 11.58 9.05
CA PRO A 137 -16.67 12.55 10.18
C PRO A 137 -15.26 13.05 10.52
N ARG A 138 -14.22 12.26 10.20
CA ARG A 138 -12.81 12.60 10.42
C ARG A 138 -12.06 12.94 9.14
N GLY A 139 -12.75 13.07 8.01
CA GLY A 139 -12.14 13.48 6.75
C GLY A 139 -11.57 14.88 6.84
N MET A 140 -10.38 15.10 6.29
CA MET A 140 -9.88 16.48 6.13
C MET A 140 -10.66 17.21 5.06
N THR A 141 -10.84 18.49 5.26
CA THR A 141 -11.36 19.41 4.23
C THR A 141 -10.30 19.65 3.15
N THR A 142 -10.73 20.02 1.97
CA THR A 142 -9.83 20.35 0.85
C THR A 142 -8.87 21.46 1.22
N ASP A 143 -9.36 22.54 1.85
CA ASP A 143 -8.54 23.69 2.25
C ASP A 143 -7.44 23.28 3.25
N ALA A 144 -7.79 22.45 4.23
CA ALA A 144 -6.83 21.95 5.21
C ALA A 144 -5.78 21.02 4.57
N LEU A 145 -6.18 20.17 3.60
CA LEU A 145 -5.24 19.34 2.82
C LEU A 145 -4.31 20.23 1.99
N GLN A 146 -4.86 21.22 1.28
CA GLN A 146 -4.08 22.15 0.47
C GLN A 146 -3.02 22.86 1.30
N ALA A 147 -3.42 23.44 2.43
CA ALA A 147 -2.49 24.14 3.35
C ALA A 147 -1.35 23.21 3.81
N LYS A 148 -1.62 21.92 4.06
CA LYS A 148 -0.60 20.94 4.43
C LYS A 148 0.38 20.65 3.30
N LEU A 149 -0.10 20.52 2.05
CA LEU A 149 0.75 20.28 0.89
C LEU A 149 1.63 21.51 0.60
N GLU A 150 1.05 22.72 0.64
CA GLU A 150 1.78 23.97 0.43
C GLU A 150 2.87 24.18 1.49
N ALA A 151 2.60 23.84 2.75
CA ALA A 151 3.60 23.89 3.83
C ALA A 151 4.79 22.93 3.60
N GLN A 152 4.61 21.91 2.77
CA GLN A 152 5.66 20.97 2.34
C GLN A 152 6.32 21.37 1.01
N ASN A 153 6.06 22.58 0.50
CA ASN A 153 6.54 23.12 -0.79
C ASN A 153 6.08 22.27 -2.00
N ILE A 154 4.89 21.72 -1.95
CA ILE A 154 4.25 21.04 -3.07
C ILE A 154 3.48 22.09 -3.88
N GLU A 155 3.81 22.25 -5.16
CA GLU A 155 3.29 23.36 -5.99
C GLU A 155 2.15 22.92 -6.93
N ASN A 156 2.24 21.74 -7.52
CA ASN A 156 1.28 21.26 -8.53
C ASN A 156 0.05 20.60 -7.90
N ILE A 157 -0.80 21.42 -7.25
CA ILE A 157 -1.99 20.97 -6.53
C ILE A 157 -3.25 21.34 -7.31
N GLN A 158 -4.17 20.39 -7.47
CA GLN A 158 -5.52 20.61 -7.98
C GLN A 158 -6.54 20.10 -6.95
N THR A 159 -7.58 20.90 -6.73
CA THR A 159 -8.62 20.62 -5.73
C THR A 159 -9.91 20.15 -6.40
N PHE A 160 -10.58 19.18 -5.77
CA PHE A 160 -11.82 18.60 -6.27
C PHE A 160 -12.84 18.47 -5.13
N THR A 161 -14.10 18.31 -5.50
CA THR A 161 -15.21 18.17 -4.52
C THR A 161 -15.30 16.75 -3.96
N SER A 162 -14.75 15.77 -4.65
CA SER A 162 -14.73 14.37 -4.22
C SER A 162 -13.52 13.60 -4.77
N VAL A 163 -13.12 12.56 -4.07
CA VAL A 163 -12.06 11.63 -4.52
C VAL A 163 -12.40 11.01 -5.88
N ARG A 164 -13.70 10.72 -6.12
CA ARG A 164 -14.17 10.20 -7.41
C ARG A 164 -13.91 11.16 -8.56
N GLU A 165 -14.18 12.45 -8.34
CA GLU A 165 -13.95 13.49 -9.33
C GLU A 165 -12.46 13.68 -9.59
N ALA A 166 -11.65 13.78 -8.53
CA ALA A 166 -10.20 13.85 -8.62
C ALA A 166 -9.61 12.67 -9.41
N TYR A 167 -10.06 11.44 -9.12
CA TYR A 167 -9.60 10.24 -9.82
C TYR A 167 -9.98 10.25 -11.30
N ARG A 168 -11.22 10.65 -11.64
CA ARG A 168 -11.64 10.77 -13.05
C ARG A 168 -10.84 11.82 -13.81
N ALA A 169 -10.57 12.95 -13.19
CA ALA A 169 -9.75 14.00 -13.77
C ALA A 169 -8.30 13.54 -13.98
N ALA A 170 -7.72 12.83 -13.02
CA ALA A 170 -6.40 12.23 -13.15
C ALA A 170 -6.34 11.23 -14.32
N LEU A 171 -7.31 10.31 -14.43
CA LEU A 171 -7.38 9.36 -15.54
C LEU A 171 -7.54 10.03 -16.89
N ALA A 172 -8.36 11.09 -16.98
CA ALA A 172 -8.60 11.81 -18.24
C ALA A 172 -7.35 12.55 -18.74
N LYS A 173 -6.44 12.93 -17.86
CA LYS A 173 -5.22 13.67 -18.19
C LYS A 173 -4.00 12.75 -18.37
N ALA A 174 -4.02 11.58 -17.77
CA ALA A 174 -2.90 10.65 -17.81
C ALA A 174 -2.67 10.07 -19.21
N GLY A 175 -1.42 9.95 -19.60
CA GLY A 175 -0.98 9.23 -20.78
C GLY A 175 -0.88 7.70 -20.50
N GLU A 176 -0.68 6.93 -21.56
CA GLU A 176 -0.58 5.47 -21.44
C GLU A 176 0.62 5.00 -20.59
N ASN A 177 1.66 5.82 -20.46
CA ASN A 177 2.91 5.51 -19.76
C ASN A 177 3.06 6.23 -18.40
N ASP A 178 1.98 6.76 -17.88
CA ASP A 178 1.94 7.42 -16.57
C ASP A 178 1.58 6.44 -15.44
#